data_4cecd7d671156ce4aea253d11945740a
#
_entry.id   4cecd7d671156ce4aea253d11945740a
#
_cell.length_a   1.000
_cell.length_b   1.000
_cell.length_c   1.000
_cell.angle_alpha   90.00
_cell.angle_beta   90.00
_cell.angle_gamma   90.00
#
_symmetry.space_group_name_H-M   'P 1'
#
loop_
_entity.id
_entity.type
_entity.pdbx_description
1 polymer ?
#
loop_
_entity_poly.entity_id
_entity_poly.type
_entity_poly.pdbx_seq_one_letter_code
_entity_poly.pdbx_strand_id
1 'polypeptide(L)'
;MSLFKDKTLMITGGTGSFGNAVLNRFLKTDIGEIRIFSRDEKKQDDMRHEFQAKMPEVAEKIKFYIGDVRDLASVKNAMHGVDYIFHAAALKQVPSCEFFPIEAVKTNVLGTENVLTAAIEAGVKNVVCLSTDKAAYPVNAMGTSKAMMEKVIVAKSRTVAPEKTKICCTRYGNVMCSRGSVIPLWIDQIRAGNPITITDPTMTRFIMSLDEAVDLVLFAFEHGESGAILGPKAPACTIKTQAEAVCELFGGDKDAIKIIGIRHGEKMYETLLTNEECANAIDMGDFYRVPCDKRGLNYDKYFNKGDAERNTLTEFNSHNTKLLTVEETKAKIASLAYIQEELKKGTK
;
A
#
# COMPACT_ATOMS: atom_id res chain seq x y z
N MET A 1 -4.83 10.54 25.78
CA MET A 1 -5.91 9.60 25.39
C MET A 1 -5.55 9.01 24.05
N SER A 2 -5.74 7.72 23.85
CA SER A 2 -5.51 7.08 22.53
C SER A 2 -6.44 7.72 21.48
N LEU A 3 -5.92 7.95 20.28
CA LEU A 3 -6.66 8.51 19.14
C LEU A 3 -7.88 7.67 18.76
N PHE A 4 -7.79 6.36 18.98
CA PHE A 4 -8.75 5.36 18.49
C PHE A 4 -9.73 4.85 19.56
N LYS A 5 -9.60 5.32 20.81
CA LYS A 5 -10.45 4.83 21.90
C LYS A 5 -11.94 4.99 21.59
N ASP A 6 -12.67 3.88 21.67
CA ASP A 6 -14.12 3.80 21.43
C ASP A 6 -14.57 4.32 20.04
N LYS A 7 -13.66 4.31 19.03
CA LYS A 7 -13.91 4.80 17.67
C LYS A 7 -14.25 3.67 16.72
N THR A 8 -14.89 4.04 15.60
CA THR A 8 -15.20 3.14 14.49
C THR A 8 -14.23 3.37 13.33
N LEU A 9 -13.48 2.33 12.96
CA LEU A 9 -12.61 2.29 11.78
C LEU A 9 -13.28 1.48 10.68
N MET A 10 -13.42 2.04 9.49
CA MET A 10 -13.81 1.29 8.29
C MET A 10 -12.57 0.97 7.43
N ILE A 11 -12.45 -0.29 7.02
CA ILE A 11 -11.39 -0.78 6.13
C ILE A 11 -12.03 -1.24 4.83
N THR A 12 -11.88 -0.47 3.76
CA THR A 12 -12.30 -0.91 2.44
C THR A 12 -11.26 -1.86 1.86
N GLY A 13 -11.71 -2.94 1.20
CA GLY A 13 -10.76 -3.98 0.78
C GLY A 13 -10.17 -4.77 1.96
N GLY A 14 -10.86 -4.79 3.10
CA GLY A 14 -10.41 -5.39 4.35
C GLY A 14 -10.15 -6.90 4.28
N THR A 15 -10.69 -7.61 3.29
CA THR A 15 -10.42 -9.04 3.05
C THR A 15 -9.10 -9.31 2.30
N GLY A 16 -8.40 -8.25 1.87
CA GLY A 16 -7.06 -8.33 1.28
C GLY A 16 -5.96 -8.45 2.34
N SER A 17 -4.74 -8.86 1.92
CA SER A 17 -3.60 -9.02 2.84
C SER A 17 -3.32 -7.76 3.67
N PHE A 18 -3.34 -6.59 3.03
CA PHE A 18 -3.05 -5.33 3.71
C PHE A 18 -4.19 -4.94 4.66
N GLY A 19 -5.44 -5.02 4.20
CA GLY A 19 -6.61 -4.71 5.05
C GLY A 19 -6.69 -5.63 6.27
N ASN A 20 -6.35 -6.91 6.11
CA ASN A 20 -6.29 -7.88 7.20
C ASN A 20 -5.17 -7.54 8.21
N ALA A 21 -4.00 -7.11 7.74
CA ALA A 21 -2.92 -6.68 8.63
C ALA A 21 -3.29 -5.44 9.45
N VAL A 22 -3.96 -4.46 8.80
CA VAL A 22 -4.49 -3.28 9.51
C VAL A 22 -5.53 -3.69 10.53
N LEU A 23 -6.49 -4.57 10.16
CA LEU A 23 -7.47 -5.14 11.12
C LEU A 23 -6.77 -5.74 12.34
N ASN A 24 -5.83 -6.65 12.14
CA ASN A 24 -5.12 -7.32 13.23
C ASN A 24 -4.32 -6.36 14.14
N ARG A 25 -3.75 -5.28 13.56
CA ARG A 25 -3.05 -4.25 14.32
C ARG A 25 -4.03 -3.43 15.18
N PHE A 26 -5.17 -3.03 14.60
CA PHE A 26 -6.16 -2.22 15.33
C PHE A 26 -6.93 -3.00 16.38
N LEU A 27 -7.14 -4.31 16.21
CA LEU A 27 -7.73 -5.16 17.26
C LEU A 27 -6.91 -5.21 18.54
N LYS A 28 -5.61 -4.89 18.48
CA LYS A 28 -4.72 -4.78 19.65
C LYS A 28 -4.80 -3.41 20.35
N THR A 29 -5.59 -2.48 19.81
CA THR A 29 -5.80 -1.14 20.38
C THR A 29 -7.12 -1.08 21.15
N ASP A 30 -7.43 0.09 21.69
CA ASP A 30 -8.70 0.39 22.34
C ASP A 30 -9.83 0.81 21.37
N ILE A 31 -9.69 0.43 20.08
CA ILE A 31 -10.72 0.65 19.05
C ILE A 31 -12.07 0.03 19.47
N GLY A 32 -13.16 0.72 19.25
CA GLY A 32 -14.51 0.25 19.55
C GLY A 32 -15.07 -0.72 18.54
N GLU A 33 -15.01 -0.36 17.25
CA GLU A 33 -15.57 -1.14 16.16
C GLU A 33 -14.67 -1.07 14.92
N ILE A 34 -14.55 -2.18 14.18
CA ILE A 34 -13.88 -2.22 12.88
C ILE A 34 -14.85 -2.78 11.84
N ARG A 35 -15.09 -2.01 10.78
CA ARG A 35 -15.94 -2.41 9.65
C ARG A 35 -15.09 -2.89 8.49
N ILE A 36 -15.30 -4.12 8.07
CA ILE A 36 -14.70 -4.70 6.87
C ILE A 36 -15.66 -4.51 5.71
N PHE A 37 -15.30 -3.63 4.77
CA PHE A 37 -16.09 -3.37 3.58
C PHE A 37 -15.44 -4.00 2.35
N SER A 38 -16.11 -4.98 1.74
CA SER A 38 -15.58 -5.74 0.60
C SER A 38 -16.72 -6.36 -0.22
N ARG A 39 -16.44 -6.65 -1.49
CA ARG A 39 -17.37 -7.34 -2.39
C ARG A 39 -17.43 -8.85 -2.18
N ASP A 40 -16.37 -9.41 -1.61
CA ASP A 40 -16.13 -10.85 -1.53
C ASP A 40 -16.79 -11.42 -0.27
N GLU A 41 -18.04 -11.88 -0.41
CA GLU A 41 -18.82 -12.50 0.65
C GLU A 41 -18.09 -13.71 1.25
N LYS A 42 -17.55 -14.58 0.39
CA LYS A 42 -16.88 -15.80 0.85
C LYS A 42 -15.69 -15.50 1.77
N LYS A 43 -14.85 -14.53 1.40
CA LYS A 43 -13.74 -14.13 2.26
C LYS A 43 -14.20 -13.46 3.55
N GLN A 44 -15.29 -12.70 3.53
CA GLN A 44 -15.86 -12.13 4.75
C GLN A 44 -16.38 -13.23 5.69
N ASP A 45 -17.04 -14.24 5.13
CA ASP A 45 -17.54 -15.38 5.87
C ASP A 45 -16.41 -16.19 6.50
N ASP A 46 -15.36 -16.50 5.71
CA ASP A 46 -14.17 -17.17 6.21
C ASP A 46 -13.51 -16.40 7.36
N MET A 47 -13.33 -15.09 7.19
CA MET A 47 -12.78 -14.21 8.23
C MET A 47 -13.63 -14.22 9.49
N ARG A 48 -14.95 -14.13 9.36
CA ARG A 48 -15.87 -14.16 10.50
C ARG A 48 -15.70 -15.43 11.32
N HIS A 49 -15.72 -16.59 10.65
CA HIS A 49 -15.53 -17.88 11.31
C HIS A 49 -14.15 -18.03 11.94
N GLU A 50 -13.11 -17.54 11.25
CA GLU A 50 -11.74 -17.58 11.78
C GLU A 50 -11.61 -16.77 13.07
N PHE A 51 -12.10 -15.52 13.09
CA PHE A 51 -12.04 -14.66 14.28
C PHE A 51 -12.90 -15.21 15.42
N GLN A 52 -14.10 -15.72 15.12
CA GLN A 52 -14.93 -16.36 16.14
C GLN A 52 -14.27 -17.60 16.76
N ALA A 53 -13.54 -18.38 15.97
CA ALA A 53 -12.85 -19.58 16.47
C ALA A 53 -11.55 -19.27 17.21
N LYS A 54 -10.75 -18.31 16.74
CA LYS A 54 -9.39 -18.05 17.26
C LYS A 54 -9.31 -16.90 18.25
N MET A 55 -10.21 -15.91 18.15
CA MET A 55 -10.17 -14.66 18.92
C MET A 55 -11.60 -14.20 19.29
N PRO A 56 -12.39 -15.04 19.99
CA PRO A 56 -13.79 -14.76 20.26
C PRO A 56 -14.00 -13.45 21.06
N GLU A 57 -13.04 -13.08 21.90
CA GLU A 57 -13.07 -11.89 22.76
C GLU A 57 -13.06 -10.58 21.99
N VAL A 58 -12.52 -10.57 20.76
CA VAL A 58 -12.47 -9.39 19.91
C VAL A 58 -13.35 -9.52 18.65
N ALA A 59 -13.88 -10.71 18.36
CA ALA A 59 -14.68 -10.97 17.17
C ALA A 59 -15.92 -10.07 17.09
N GLU A 60 -16.52 -9.73 18.22
CA GLU A 60 -17.70 -8.85 18.29
C GLU A 60 -17.43 -7.41 17.83
N LYS A 61 -16.16 -6.95 17.92
CA LYS A 61 -15.76 -5.64 17.42
C LYS A 61 -15.73 -5.56 15.90
N ILE A 62 -15.69 -6.70 15.20
CA ILE A 62 -15.59 -6.76 13.75
C ILE A 62 -16.99 -6.85 13.14
N LYS A 63 -17.30 -5.89 12.27
CA LYS A 63 -18.56 -5.88 11.52
C LYS A 63 -18.25 -6.01 10.02
N PHE A 64 -19.00 -6.90 9.36
CA PHE A 64 -18.80 -7.21 7.95
C PHE A 64 -19.89 -6.55 7.11
N TYR A 65 -19.45 -5.79 6.10
CA TYR A 65 -20.32 -5.09 5.15
C TYR A 65 -19.99 -5.55 3.73
N ILE A 66 -20.95 -6.21 3.09
CA ILE A 66 -20.83 -6.55 1.67
C ILE A 66 -21.16 -5.30 0.86
N GLY A 67 -20.25 -4.87 0.00
CA GLY A 67 -20.44 -3.71 -0.84
C GLY A 67 -19.30 -3.45 -1.79
N ASP A 68 -19.54 -2.57 -2.76
CA ASP A 68 -18.58 -2.20 -3.81
C ASP A 68 -18.27 -0.70 -3.74
N VAL A 69 -16.99 -0.33 -3.71
CA VAL A 69 -16.56 1.08 -3.72
C VAL A 69 -17.00 1.82 -4.99
N ARG A 70 -17.32 1.08 -6.08
CA ARG A 70 -17.85 1.65 -7.33
C ARG A 70 -19.32 2.08 -7.21
N ASP A 71 -20.02 1.63 -6.19
CA ASP A 71 -21.39 2.01 -5.88
C ASP A 71 -21.43 2.97 -4.69
N LEU A 72 -21.70 4.25 -4.98
CA LEU A 72 -21.77 5.29 -3.96
C LEU A 72 -22.84 5.04 -2.90
N ALA A 73 -23.98 4.48 -3.27
CA ALA A 73 -25.07 4.18 -2.32
C ALA A 73 -24.63 3.11 -1.32
N SER A 74 -23.99 2.05 -1.80
CA SER A 74 -23.42 0.99 -0.96
C SER A 74 -22.38 1.55 0.03
N VAL A 75 -21.48 2.43 -0.45
CA VAL A 75 -20.47 3.08 0.40
C VAL A 75 -21.14 3.97 1.46
N LYS A 76 -22.10 4.80 1.09
CA LYS A 76 -22.83 5.68 2.02
C LYS A 76 -23.51 4.89 3.13
N ASN A 77 -24.17 3.78 2.81
CA ASN A 77 -24.83 2.93 3.80
C ASN A 77 -23.87 2.38 4.85
N ALA A 78 -22.65 1.98 4.45
CA ALA A 78 -21.65 1.48 5.37
C ALA A 78 -20.93 2.57 6.18
N MET A 79 -21.07 3.85 5.77
CA MET A 79 -20.32 4.99 6.32
C MET A 79 -20.92 5.60 7.59
N HIS A 80 -22.20 5.31 7.91
CA HIS A 80 -22.86 5.90 9.07
C HIS A 80 -22.13 5.61 10.39
N GLY A 81 -21.72 6.66 11.12
CA GLY A 81 -21.04 6.54 12.42
C GLY A 81 -19.57 6.10 12.32
N VAL A 82 -18.95 6.13 11.13
CA VAL A 82 -17.53 5.87 10.96
C VAL A 82 -16.72 7.10 11.37
N ASP A 83 -15.69 6.92 12.20
CA ASP A 83 -14.75 7.98 12.58
C ASP A 83 -13.51 8.02 11.69
N TYR A 84 -12.99 6.84 11.30
CA TYR A 84 -11.73 6.67 10.55
C TYR A 84 -11.91 5.72 9.38
N ILE A 85 -11.20 5.99 8.29
CA ILE A 85 -11.19 5.10 7.11
C ILE A 85 -9.76 4.79 6.70
N PHE A 86 -9.48 3.50 6.52
CA PHE A 86 -8.37 3.03 5.71
C PHE A 86 -8.90 2.51 4.37
N HIS A 87 -8.65 3.26 3.31
CA HIS A 87 -9.12 2.93 1.97
C HIS A 87 -8.07 2.14 1.20
N ALA A 88 -8.22 0.80 1.19
CA ALA A 88 -7.31 -0.13 0.52
C ALA A 88 -7.95 -0.93 -0.63
N ALA A 89 -9.23 -0.71 -0.92
CA ALA A 89 -9.89 -1.35 -2.05
C ALA A 89 -9.31 -0.85 -3.38
N ALA A 90 -8.70 -1.75 -4.15
CA ALA A 90 -8.10 -1.40 -5.43
C ALA A 90 -7.89 -2.63 -6.32
N LEU A 91 -7.77 -2.42 -7.63
CA LEU A 91 -7.12 -3.36 -8.54
C LEU A 91 -5.61 -3.06 -8.54
N LYS A 92 -4.78 -4.07 -8.28
CA LYS A 92 -3.33 -3.92 -8.10
C LYS A 92 -2.47 -4.76 -9.04
N GLN A 93 -3.06 -5.72 -9.74
CA GLN A 93 -2.32 -6.60 -10.64
C GLN A 93 -2.08 -5.89 -11.99
N VAL A 94 -0.81 -5.71 -12.34
CA VAL A 94 -0.43 -5.00 -13.57
C VAL A 94 -1.06 -5.66 -14.80
N PRO A 95 -0.94 -6.99 -15.03
CA PRO A 95 -1.55 -7.59 -16.22
C PRO A 95 -3.08 -7.38 -16.29
N SER A 96 -3.77 -7.57 -15.18
CA SER A 96 -5.23 -7.39 -15.16
C SER A 96 -5.64 -5.95 -15.48
N CYS A 97 -4.88 -4.96 -14.99
CA CYS A 97 -5.17 -3.55 -15.28
C CYS A 97 -4.84 -3.18 -16.74
N GLU A 98 -3.80 -3.79 -17.33
CA GLU A 98 -3.48 -3.60 -18.76
C GLU A 98 -4.60 -4.14 -19.67
N PHE A 99 -5.14 -5.32 -19.36
CA PHE A 99 -6.23 -5.89 -20.14
C PHE A 99 -7.59 -5.24 -19.86
N PHE A 100 -7.82 -4.73 -18.65
CA PHE A 100 -9.07 -4.13 -18.23
C PHE A 100 -8.88 -2.74 -17.61
N PRO A 101 -8.31 -1.75 -18.34
CA PRO A 101 -7.95 -0.45 -17.78
C PRO A 101 -9.15 0.33 -17.25
N ILE A 102 -10.32 0.18 -17.87
CA ILE A 102 -11.56 0.83 -17.41
C ILE A 102 -11.99 0.29 -16.04
N GLU A 103 -11.79 -1.00 -15.75
CA GLU A 103 -12.09 -1.54 -14.42
C GLU A 103 -11.11 -1.01 -13.35
N ALA A 104 -9.85 -0.75 -13.74
CA ALA A 104 -8.89 -0.06 -12.88
C ALA A 104 -9.33 1.39 -12.61
N VAL A 105 -9.77 2.14 -13.61
CA VAL A 105 -10.33 3.50 -13.45
C VAL A 105 -11.55 3.48 -12.54
N LYS A 106 -12.53 2.61 -12.81
CA LYS A 106 -13.75 2.51 -11.99
C LYS A 106 -13.46 2.19 -10.52
N THR A 107 -12.49 1.31 -10.26
CA THR A 107 -12.17 0.89 -8.89
C THR A 107 -11.22 1.86 -8.21
N ASN A 108 -10.08 2.16 -8.83
CA ASN A 108 -9.01 2.92 -8.20
C ASN A 108 -9.30 4.43 -8.18
N VAL A 109 -9.93 4.96 -9.23
CA VAL A 109 -10.18 6.40 -9.37
C VAL A 109 -11.58 6.74 -8.88
N LEU A 110 -12.63 6.23 -9.57
CA LEU A 110 -14.02 6.55 -9.22
C LEU A 110 -14.46 5.94 -7.90
N GLY A 111 -13.96 4.73 -7.57
CA GLY A 111 -14.22 4.13 -6.26
C GLY A 111 -13.62 4.96 -5.11
N THR A 112 -12.43 5.51 -5.30
CA THR A 112 -11.83 6.43 -4.31
C THR A 112 -12.65 7.72 -4.20
N GLU A 113 -13.08 8.30 -5.33
CA GLU A 113 -13.96 9.48 -5.36
C GLU A 113 -15.25 9.22 -4.55
N ASN A 114 -15.89 8.05 -4.72
CA ASN A 114 -17.08 7.66 -3.98
C ASN A 114 -16.83 7.56 -2.47
N VAL A 115 -15.73 6.89 -2.08
CA VAL A 115 -15.35 6.73 -0.66
C VAL A 115 -15.11 8.09 -0.02
N LEU A 116 -14.37 8.99 -0.68
CA LEU A 116 -14.08 10.32 -0.17
C LEU A 116 -15.32 11.20 -0.09
N THR A 117 -16.21 11.12 -1.07
CA THR A 117 -17.50 11.84 -1.06
C THR A 117 -18.35 11.39 0.12
N ALA A 118 -18.52 10.08 0.30
CA ALA A 118 -19.32 9.53 1.39
C ALA A 118 -18.67 9.85 2.78
N ALA A 119 -17.34 9.83 2.86
CA ALA A 119 -16.61 10.17 4.08
C ALA A 119 -16.84 11.63 4.51
N ILE A 120 -16.77 12.58 3.56
CA ILE A 120 -17.02 14.01 3.81
C ILE A 120 -18.47 14.22 4.24
N GLU A 121 -19.42 13.63 3.54
CA GLU A 121 -20.84 13.75 3.86
C GLU A 121 -21.19 13.16 5.24
N ALA A 122 -20.56 12.06 5.63
CA ALA A 122 -20.77 11.41 6.93
C ALA A 122 -19.97 12.07 8.08
N GLY A 123 -19.09 13.03 7.79
CA GLY A 123 -18.27 13.71 8.80
C GLY A 123 -17.15 12.83 9.37
N VAL A 124 -16.63 11.90 8.57
CA VAL A 124 -15.47 11.07 8.95
C VAL A 124 -14.27 11.96 9.28
N LYS A 125 -13.61 11.71 10.39
CA LYS A 125 -12.52 12.57 10.90
C LYS A 125 -11.25 12.47 10.08
N ASN A 126 -10.88 11.24 9.68
CA ASN A 126 -9.63 11.02 8.97
C ASN A 126 -9.75 9.86 7.98
N VAL A 127 -9.29 10.08 6.76
CA VAL A 127 -9.23 9.08 5.68
C VAL A 127 -7.79 8.93 5.22
N VAL A 128 -7.25 7.72 5.35
CA VAL A 128 -5.94 7.34 4.82
C VAL A 128 -6.16 6.42 3.62
N CYS A 129 -5.71 6.85 2.43
CA CYS A 129 -5.82 6.09 1.19
C CYS A 129 -4.52 5.36 0.86
N LEU A 130 -4.61 4.11 0.44
CA LEU A 130 -3.47 3.29 0.05
C LEU A 130 -3.06 3.55 -1.40
N SER A 131 -1.87 4.14 -1.61
CA SER A 131 -1.23 4.27 -2.92
C SER A 131 -0.02 3.33 -3.06
N THR A 132 0.89 3.60 -3.97
CA THR A 132 2.03 2.75 -4.33
C THR A 132 3.15 3.57 -4.95
N ASP A 133 4.39 3.09 -4.89
CA ASP A 133 5.56 3.57 -5.64
C ASP A 133 5.31 3.62 -7.16
N LYS A 134 4.44 2.75 -7.68
CA LYS A 134 4.08 2.71 -9.11
C LYS A 134 3.22 3.87 -9.58
N ALA A 135 2.70 4.70 -8.65
CA ALA A 135 2.02 5.96 -8.95
C ALA A 135 3.02 7.09 -9.31
N ALA A 136 4.27 6.99 -8.84
CA ALA A 136 5.34 7.90 -9.23
C ALA A 136 5.94 7.47 -10.58
N TYR A 137 5.93 8.37 -11.57
CA TYR A 137 6.34 8.08 -12.95
C TYR A 137 5.73 6.78 -13.50
N PRO A 138 4.40 6.69 -13.63
CA PRO A 138 3.71 5.46 -13.99
C PRO A 138 4.02 5.03 -15.43
N VAL A 139 4.25 3.72 -15.62
CA VAL A 139 4.54 3.11 -16.94
C VAL A 139 3.51 2.07 -17.36
N ASN A 140 2.49 1.83 -16.53
CA ASN A 140 1.44 0.86 -16.80
C ASN A 140 0.07 1.36 -16.32
N ALA A 141 -1.02 0.73 -16.77
CA ALA A 141 -2.39 1.14 -16.46
C ALA A 141 -2.69 1.15 -14.96
N MET A 142 -2.14 0.18 -14.20
CA MET A 142 -2.30 0.16 -12.74
C MET A 142 -1.66 1.39 -12.10
N GLY A 143 -0.39 1.67 -12.41
CA GLY A 143 0.32 2.85 -11.92
C GLY A 143 -0.35 4.15 -12.33
N THR A 144 -0.79 4.28 -13.59
CA THR A 144 -1.52 5.45 -14.11
C THR A 144 -2.84 5.67 -13.34
N SER A 145 -3.61 4.61 -13.10
CA SER A 145 -4.85 4.71 -12.31
C SER A 145 -4.58 5.15 -10.87
N LYS A 146 -3.48 4.68 -10.27
CA LYS A 146 -3.08 5.08 -8.92
C LYS A 146 -2.55 6.53 -8.88
N ALA A 147 -1.81 6.95 -9.89
CA ALA A 147 -1.39 8.35 -10.02
C ALA A 147 -2.60 9.30 -10.13
N MET A 148 -3.60 8.93 -10.94
CA MET A 148 -4.85 9.69 -11.02
C MET A 148 -5.63 9.67 -9.71
N MET A 149 -5.66 8.52 -9.01
CA MET A 149 -6.26 8.40 -7.68
C MET A 149 -5.64 9.42 -6.69
N GLU A 150 -4.31 9.57 -6.67
CA GLU A 150 -3.64 10.56 -5.82
C GLU A 150 -4.07 11.99 -6.14
N LYS A 151 -4.24 12.33 -7.43
CA LYS A 151 -4.75 13.65 -7.84
C LYS A 151 -6.19 13.87 -7.36
N VAL A 152 -7.04 12.83 -7.41
CA VAL A 152 -8.42 12.89 -6.86
C VAL A 152 -8.38 13.10 -5.34
N ILE A 153 -7.52 12.40 -4.61
CA ILE A 153 -7.34 12.57 -3.17
C ILE A 153 -6.97 14.00 -2.81
N VAL A 154 -5.98 14.56 -3.50
CA VAL A 154 -5.55 15.96 -3.31
C VAL A 154 -6.68 16.93 -3.67
N ALA A 155 -7.39 16.72 -4.78
CA ALA A 155 -8.51 17.56 -5.17
C ALA A 155 -9.64 17.55 -4.12
N LYS A 156 -10.02 16.35 -3.64
CA LYS A 156 -11.04 16.20 -2.59
C LYS A 156 -10.63 16.84 -1.27
N SER A 157 -9.38 16.73 -0.88
CA SER A 157 -8.89 17.33 0.35
C SER A 157 -9.05 18.86 0.40
N ARG A 158 -9.15 19.52 -0.77
CA ARG A 158 -9.39 20.96 -0.89
C ARG A 158 -10.85 21.35 -0.73
N THR A 159 -11.80 20.40 -0.83
CA THR A 159 -13.24 20.67 -0.78
C THR A 159 -13.81 20.65 0.63
N VAL A 160 -13.01 20.29 1.64
CA VAL A 160 -13.43 20.17 3.02
C VAL A 160 -12.38 20.74 3.97
N ALA A 161 -12.82 21.39 5.04
CA ALA A 161 -11.92 21.89 6.07
C ALA A 161 -11.25 20.72 6.80
N PRO A 162 -9.91 20.75 7.02
CA PRO A 162 -9.16 19.66 7.65
C PRO A 162 -9.65 19.30 9.05
N GLU A 163 -10.26 20.25 9.75
CA GLU A 163 -10.85 20.05 11.09
C GLU A 163 -12.13 19.19 11.03
N LYS A 164 -12.79 19.13 9.87
CA LYS A 164 -13.97 18.30 9.65
C LYS A 164 -13.57 16.92 9.17
N THR A 165 -12.81 16.86 8.06
CA THR A 165 -12.34 15.60 7.48
C THR A 165 -10.93 15.78 6.95
N LYS A 166 -9.97 15.09 7.54
CA LYS A 166 -8.59 15.03 7.06
C LYS A 166 -8.47 13.91 6.05
N ILE A 167 -7.88 14.18 4.90
CA ILE A 167 -7.70 13.20 3.82
C ILE A 167 -6.24 13.19 3.38
N CYS A 168 -5.56 12.05 3.49
CA CYS A 168 -4.19 11.88 3.01
C CYS A 168 -4.00 10.51 2.35
N CYS A 169 -2.84 10.29 1.76
CA CYS A 169 -2.50 8.97 1.24
C CYS A 169 -1.09 8.54 1.63
N THR A 170 -0.87 7.22 1.54
CA THR A 170 0.41 6.58 1.82
C THR A 170 0.90 5.85 0.57
N ARG A 171 2.17 6.03 0.21
CA ARG A 171 2.85 5.26 -0.83
C ARG A 171 3.71 4.18 -0.20
N TYR A 172 3.75 3.03 -0.83
CA TYR A 172 4.53 1.88 -0.39
C TYR A 172 5.34 1.34 -1.55
N GLY A 173 6.50 0.79 -1.22
CA GLY A 173 7.25 -0.09 -2.10
C GLY A 173 6.66 -1.51 -2.14
N ASN A 174 7.49 -2.46 -2.50
CA ASN A 174 7.09 -3.86 -2.51
C ASN A 174 6.93 -4.40 -1.08
N VAL A 175 5.71 -4.80 -0.73
CA VAL A 175 5.44 -5.49 0.54
C VAL A 175 5.72 -6.97 0.35
N MET A 176 6.74 -7.48 1.06
CA MET A 176 7.19 -8.87 0.98
C MET A 176 6.08 -9.85 1.35
N CYS A 177 6.04 -10.98 0.68
CA CYS A 177 5.09 -12.08 0.91
C CYS A 177 3.61 -11.68 0.83
N SER A 178 3.30 -10.51 0.22
CA SER A 178 1.91 -10.17 -0.09
C SER A 178 1.37 -11.10 -1.19
N ARG A 179 0.04 -11.28 -1.24
CA ARG A 179 -0.60 -12.17 -2.22
C ARG A 179 -0.20 -11.82 -3.65
N GLY A 180 0.30 -12.82 -4.38
CA GLY A 180 0.79 -12.68 -5.77
C GLY A 180 2.16 -12.00 -5.87
N SER A 181 2.94 -11.94 -4.79
CA SER A 181 4.32 -11.46 -4.81
C SER A 181 5.32 -12.56 -5.17
N VAL A 182 6.54 -12.16 -5.49
CA VAL A 182 7.56 -13.03 -6.07
C VAL A 182 8.13 -14.05 -5.08
N ILE A 183 8.25 -13.72 -3.79
CA ILE A 183 8.85 -14.62 -2.80
C ILE A 183 8.06 -15.94 -2.67
N PRO A 184 6.72 -15.95 -2.48
CA PRO A 184 5.94 -17.18 -2.50
C PRO A 184 6.12 -17.99 -3.77
N LEU A 185 6.14 -17.34 -4.95
CA LEU A 185 6.38 -18.02 -6.22
C LEU A 185 7.72 -18.74 -6.23
N TRP A 186 8.80 -18.12 -5.74
CA TRP A 186 10.11 -18.74 -5.69
C TRP A 186 10.17 -19.92 -4.71
N ILE A 187 9.49 -19.81 -3.56
CA ILE A 187 9.37 -20.93 -2.62
C ILE A 187 8.68 -22.12 -3.28
N ASP A 188 7.60 -21.88 -4.02
CA ASP A 188 6.87 -22.93 -4.73
C ASP A 188 7.74 -23.56 -5.83
N GLN A 189 8.52 -22.76 -6.57
CA GLN A 189 9.47 -23.25 -7.57
C GLN A 189 10.55 -24.14 -6.93
N ILE A 190 11.17 -23.71 -5.83
CA ILE A 190 12.18 -24.50 -5.12
C ILE A 190 11.61 -25.85 -4.64
N ARG A 191 10.42 -25.82 -4.02
CA ARG A 191 9.75 -27.05 -3.55
C ARG A 191 9.38 -28.02 -4.66
N ALA A 192 9.09 -27.49 -5.84
CA ALA A 192 8.83 -28.30 -7.03
C ALA A 192 10.11 -28.81 -7.71
N GLY A 193 11.30 -28.54 -7.14
CA GLY A 193 12.58 -28.91 -7.75
C GLY A 193 12.92 -28.10 -9.01
N ASN A 194 12.25 -26.98 -9.23
CA ASN A 194 12.49 -26.11 -10.37
C ASN A 194 13.45 -24.96 -10.02
N PRO A 195 14.27 -24.50 -10.95
CA PRO A 195 15.04 -23.27 -10.77
C PRO A 195 14.10 -22.07 -10.60
N ILE A 196 14.47 -21.15 -9.73
CA ILE A 196 13.71 -19.91 -9.60
C ILE A 196 13.93 -19.02 -10.82
N THR A 197 12.90 -18.26 -11.16
CA THR A 197 12.91 -17.37 -12.32
C THR A 197 12.94 -15.91 -11.86
N ILE A 198 13.86 -15.12 -12.42
CA ILE A 198 13.96 -13.68 -12.20
C ILE A 198 13.88 -12.90 -13.51
N THR A 199 13.42 -11.67 -13.45
CA THR A 199 13.31 -10.82 -14.64
C THR A 199 14.67 -10.30 -15.08
N ASP A 200 15.25 -9.40 -14.34
CA ASP A 200 16.61 -8.88 -14.55
C ASP A 200 17.33 -8.81 -13.19
N PRO A 201 18.55 -9.34 -13.09
CA PRO A 201 19.28 -9.41 -11.82
C PRO A 201 19.61 -8.04 -11.23
N THR A 202 19.73 -7.00 -12.05
CA THR A 202 20.12 -5.65 -11.64
C THR A 202 18.95 -4.77 -11.24
N MET A 203 17.71 -5.19 -11.55
CA MET A 203 16.51 -4.49 -11.07
C MET A 203 16.53 -4.34 -9.57
N THR A 204 16.14 -3.17 -9.06
CA THR A 204 15.97 -2.96 -7.63
C THR A 204 14.51 -2.79 -7.26
N ARG A 205 14.19 -3.21 -6.03
CA ARG A 205 12.86 -3.01 -5.44
C ARG A 205 13.02 -2.57 -3.99
N PHE A 206 12.20 -1.60 -3.58
CA PHE A 206 12.03 -1.36 -2.15
C PHE A 206 11.47 -2.62 -1.50
N ILE A 207 11.96 -2.94 -0.32
CA ILE A 207 11.49 -4.09 0.44
C ILE A 207 11.04 -3.67 1.82
N MET A 208 9.82 -4.06 2.17
CA MET A 208 9.27 -3.81 3.48
C MET A 208 8.36 -4.95 3.91
N SER A 209 8.25 -5.14 5.22
CA SER A 209 7.29 -6.06 5.80
C SER A 209 5.89 -5.47 5.78
N LEU A 210 4.91 -6.33 6.01
CA LEU A 210 3.52 -5.89 6.16
C LEU A 210 3.33 -5.07 7.45
N ASP A 211 4.08 -5.38 8.50
CA ASP A 211 4.04 -4.62 9.76
C ASP A 211 4.60 -3.22 9.58
N GLU A 212 5.75 -3.05 8.91
CA GLU A 212 6.31 -1.73 8.56
C GLU A 212 5.33 -0.90 7.72
N ALA A 213 4.60 -1.58 6.80
CA ALA A 213 3.58 -0.91 6.00
C ALA A 213 2.38 -0.44 6.85
N VAL A 214 1.98 -1.23 7.86
CA VAL A 214 0.92 -0.84 8.81
C VAL A 214 1.38 0.28 9.74
N ASP A 215 2.66 0.31 10.14
CA ASP A 215 3.22 1.40 10.93
C ASP A 215 3.10 2.75 10.20
N LEU A 216 3.32 2.78 8.87
CA LEU A 216 3.06 3.99 8.07
C LEU A 216 1.56 4.38 8.06
N VAL A 217 0.63 3.42 8.09
CA VAL A 217 -0.81 3.74 8.19
C VAL A 217 -1.13 4.40 9.52
N LEU A 218 -0.61 3.86 10.64
CA LEU A 218 -0.78 4.45 11.97
C LEU A 218 -0.18 5.86 12.01
N PHE A 219 1.05 6.01 11.51
CA PHE A 219 1.71 7.30 11.41
C PHE A 219 0.89 8.31 10.58
N ALA A 220 0.26 7.86 9.49
CA ALA A 220 -0.58 8.71 8.65
C ALA A 220 -1.87 9.16 9.36
N PHE A 221 -2.48 8.31 10.18
CA PHE A 221 -3.62 8.70 11.00
C PHE A 221 -3.24 9.75 12.05
N GLU A 222 -2.07 9.63 12.65
CA GLU A 222 -1.59 10.52 13.71
C GLU A 222 -1.03 11.85 13.15
N HIS A 223 -0.19 11.77 12.13
CA HIS A 223 0.64 12.88 11.64
C HIS A 223 0.32 13.33 10.22
N GLY A 224 -0.60 12.67 9.52
CA GLY A 224 -0.99 13.04 8.16
C GLY A 224 -1.65 14.42 8.12
N GLU A 225 -1.33 15.21 7.10
CA GLU A 225 -2.01 16.46 6.77
C GLU A 225 -2.93 16.27 5.57
N SER A 226 -3.95 17.12 5.47
CA SER A 226 -4.92 17.05 4.37
C SER A 226 -4.25 17.30 3.01
N GLY A 227 -4.42 16.38 2.08
CA GLY A 227 -3.81 16.38 0.76
C GLY A 227 -2.36 15.88 0.72
N ALA A 228 -1.76 15.53 1.86
CA ALA A 228 -0.38 15.06 1.90
C ALA A 228 -0.23 13.61 1.41
N ILE A 229 0.94 13.32 0.85
CA ILE A 229 1.41 11.96 0.55
C ILE A 229 2.49 11.61 1.56
N LEU A 230 2.38 10.42 2.19
CA LEU A 230 3.39 9.91 3.11
C LEU A 230 4.06 8.69 2.50
N GLY A 231 5.37 8.58 2.65
CA GLY A 231 6.16 7.46 2.15
C GLY A 231 7.26 7.06 3.13
N PRO A 232 7.65 5.77 3.17
CA PRO A 232 8.70 5.30 4.06
C PRO A 232 10.10 5.58 3.50
N LYS A 233 11.08 5.71 4.35
CA LYS A 233 12.50 5.64 4.01
C LYS A 233 12.94 4.17 3.92
N ALA A 234 12.29 3.42 3.03
CA ALA A 234 12.51 1.98 2.92
C ALA A 234 13.86 1.66 2.27
N PRO A 235 14.56 0.62 2.74
CA PRO A 235 15.70 0.05 2.04
C PRO A 235 15.24 -0.70 0.78
N ALA A 236 16.20 -1.02 -0.08
CA ALA A 236 15.97 -1.81 -1.28
C ALA A 236 16.97 -2.95 -1.40
N CYS A 237 16.71 -3.86 -2.31
CA CYS A 237 17.71 -4.83 -2.77
C CYS A 237 17.55 -5.08 -4.28
N THR A 238 18.58 -5.67 -4.90
CA THR A 238 18.44 -6.15 -6.26
C THR A 238 17.57 -7.42 -6.29
N ILE A 239 16.95 -7.69 -7.43
CA ILE A 239 16.19 -8.93 -7.63
C ILE A 239 17.11 -10.16 -7.47
N LYS A 240 18.38 -10.06 -7.90
CA LYS A 240 19.38 -11.10 -7.67
C LYS A 240 19.61 -11.34 -6.18
N THR A 241 19.91 -10.29 -5.42
CA THR A 241 20.11 -10.37 -3.95
C THR A 241 18.90 -11.01 -3.25
N GLN A 242 17.69 -10.63 -3.64
CA GLN A 242 16.47 -11.20 -3.06
C GLN A 242 16.30 -12.68 -3.40
N ALA A 243 16.62 -13.06 -4.65
CA ALA A 243 16.54 -14.45 -5.12
C ALA A 243 17.57 -15.34 -4.39
N GLU A 244 18.81 -14.88 -4.26
CA GLU A 244 19.87 -15.59 -3.53
C GLU A 244 19.50 -15.80 -2.06
N ALA A 245 18.94 -14.76 -1.40
CA ALA A 245 18.47 -14.86 -0.02
C ALA A 245 17.36 -15.92 0.15
N VAL A 246 16.42 -16.01 -0.80
CA VAL A 246 15.37 -17.05 -0.79
C VAL A 246 15.95 -18.44 -1.04
N CYS A 247 16.89 -18.60 -2.00
CA CYS A 247 17.60 -19.87 -2.21
C CYS A 247 18.29 -20.34 -0.93
N GLU A 248 18.98 -19.45 -0.21
CA GLU A 248 19.66 -19.81 1.04
C GLU A 248 18.70 -20.23 2.16
N LEU A 249 17.51 -19.65 2.21
CA LEU A 249 16.50 -19.98 3.22
C LEU A 249 15.81 -21.32 2.95
N PHE A 250 15.59 -21.66 1.69
CA PHE A 250 14.77 -22.81 1.28
C PHE A 250 15.54 -23.91 0.57
N GLY A 251 16.87 -23.82 0.51
CA GLY A 251 17.71 -24.86 -0.11
C GLY A 251 17.67 -24.86 -1.64
N GLY A 252 17.35 -23.73 -2.26
CA GLY A 252 17.40 -23.56 -3.72
C GLY A 252 18.85 -23.44 -4.24
N ASP A 253 19.05 -23.79 -5.52
CA ASP A 253 20.34 -23.64 -6.19
C ASP A 253 20.48 -22.22 -6.76
N LYS A 254 21.44 -21.47 -6.23
CA LYS A 254 21.72 -20.09 -6.68
C LYS A 254 22.31 -20.05 -8.11
N ASP A 255 23.04 -21.08 -8.50
CA ASP A 255 23.68 -21.14 -9.82
C ASP A 255 22.68 -21.52 -10.92
N ALA A 256 21.54 -22.11 -10.54
CA ALA A 256 20.47 -22.47 -11.45
C ALA A 256 19.43 -21.36 -11.66
N ILE A 257 19.60 -20.16 -11.09
CA ILE A 257 18.66 -19.04 -11.26
C ILE A 257 18.51 -18.69 -12.74
N LYS A 258 17.26 -18.74 -13.23
CA LYS A 258 16.94 -18.50 -14.66
C LYS A 258 16.48 -17.05 -14.88
N ILE A 259 17.16 -16.33 -15.75
CA ILE A 259 16.77 -14.98 -16.18
C ILE A 259 15.75 -15.11 -17.31
N ILE A 260 14.56 -14.51 -17.14
CA ILE A 260 13.45 -14.54 -18.11
C ILE A 260 13.27 -13.23 -18.87
N GLY A 261 14.01 -12.16 -18.51
CA GLY A 261 13.90 -10.82 -19.08
C GLY A 261 12.81 -9.97 -18.45
N ILE A 262 12.83 -8.68 -18.78
CA ILE A 262 11.90 -7.67 -18.25
C ILE A 262 10.52 -7.87 -18.87
N ARG A 263 9.48 -7.81 -18.05
CA ARG A 263 8.09 -7.93 -18.51
C ARG A 263 7.56 -6.58 -18.98
N HIS A 264 6.52 -6.59 -19.78
CA HIS A 264 5.80 -5.37 -20.16
C HIS A 264 5.30 -4.63 -18.92
N GLY A 265 5.51 -3.30 -18.87
CA GLY A 265 5.05 -2.45 -17.77
C GLY A 265 5.87 -2.54 -16.49
N GLU A 266 7.05 -3.21 -16.50
CA GLU A 266 7.99 -3.22 -15.40
C GLU A 266 9.08 -2.15 -15.57
N LYS A 267 9.54 -1.59 -14.43
CA LYS A 267 10.65 -0.62 -14.37
C LYS A 267 11.92 -1.28 -13.82
N MET A 268 13.09 -0.76 -14.22
CA MET A 268 14.37 -1.19 -13.63
C MET A 268 14.45 -0.88 -12.13
N TYR A 269 13.85 0.22 -11.71
CA TYR A 269 13.75 0.64 -10.31
C TYR A 269 12.40 1.29 -10.05
N GLU A 270 11.99 1.35 -8.81
CA GLU A 270 10.75 1.99 -8.38
C GLU A 270 11.05 3.32 -7.69
N THR A 271 10.16 4.29 -7.86
CA THR A 271 10.29 5.64 -7.30
C THR A 271 9.24 5.87 -6.24
N LEU A 272 9.63 6.24 -5.02
CA LEU A 272 8.72 6.64 -3.95
C LEU A 272 8.38 8.12 -3.99
N LEU A 273 9.38 8.98 -4.26
CA LEU A 273 9.18 10.41 -4.42
C LEU A 273 9.81 10.87 -5.73
N THR A 274 9.04 11.61 -6.52
CA THR A 274 9.56 12.26 -7.73
C THR A 274 10.55 13.38 -7.35
N ASN A 275 11.35 13.86 -8.29
CA ASN A 275 12.26 14.99 -8.05
C ASN A 275 11.50 16.25 -7.57
N GLU A 276 10.32 16.52 -8.14
CA GLU A 276 9.45 17.63 -7.70
C GLU A 276 8.97 17.45 -6.26
N GLU A 277 8.58 16.24 -5.89
CA GLU A 277 8.14 15.92 -4.53
C GLU A 277 9.30 15.98 -3.53
N CYS A 278 10.50 15.56 -3.91
CA CYS A 278 11.69 15.69 -3.07
C CYS A 278 12.02 17.14 -2.71
N ALA A 279 11.77 18.09 -3.63
CA ALA A 279 11.98 19.51 -3.38
C ALA A 279 11.12 20.06 -2.22
N ASN A 280 9.97 19.45 -1.96
CA ASN A 280 9.01 19.89 -0.95
C ASN A 280 8.80 18.87 0.17
N ALA A 281 9.51 17.74 0.13
CA ALA A 281 9.36 16.67 1.11
C ALA A 281 9.87 17.12 2.49
N ILE A 282 9.09 16.81 3.51
CA ILE A 282 9.44 17.07 4.91
C ILE A 282 9.92 15.75 5.49
N ASP A 283 11.12 15.77 6.06
CA ASP A 283 11.69 14.65 6.78
C ASP A 283 11.01 14.49 8.14
N MET A 284 10.37 13.34 8.36
CA MET A 284 9.66 13.00 9.59
C MET A 284 10.31 11.84 10.36
N GLY A 285 11.62 11.65 10.21
CA GLY A 285 12.34 10.51 10.78
C GLY A 285 12.34 9.30 9.85
N ASP A 286 11.57 8.28 10.16
CA ASP A 286 11.46 7.06 9.33
C ASP A 286 10.60 7.25 8.06
N PHE A 287 9.91 8.39 7.96
CA PHE A 287 8.98 8.68 6.88
C PHE A 287 9.26 10.05 6.24
N TYR A 288 8.83 10.19 5.00
CA TYR A 288 8.69 11.47 4.32
C TYR A 288 7.22 11.87 4.26
N ARG A 289 6.96 13.16 4.40
CA ARG A 289 5.66 13.78 4.11
C ARG A 289 5.82 14.78 2.97
N VAL A 290 5.13 14.54 1.87
CA VAL A 290 5.04 15.47 0.75
C VAL A 290 3.75 16.27 0.91
N PRO A 291 3.81 17.57 1.22
CA PRO A 291 2.62 18.41 1.33
C PRO A 291 1.98 18.61 -0.03
N CYS A 292 0.65 18.75 -0.05
CA CYS A 292 -0.03 19.11 -1.30
C CYS A 292 0.22 20.59 -1.65
N ASP A 293 0.14 20.87 -2.94
CA ASP A 293 0.11 22.26 -3.42
C ASP A 293 -1.21 22.94 -2.98
N LYS A 294 -1.10 23.93 -2.11
CA LYS A 294 -2.25 24.67 -1.56
C LYS A 294 -2.64 25.91 -2.40
N ARG A 295 -1.95 26.14 -3.52
CA ARG A 295 -2.22 27.30 -4.37
C ARG A 295 -3.54 27.13 -5.12
N GLY A 296 -4.24 28.25 -5.35
CA GLY A 296 -5.44 28.28 -6.19
C GLY A 296 -5.11 28.30 -7.70
N LEU A 297 -6.13 28.14 -8.56
CA LEU A 297 -5.95 28.14 -10.02
C LEU A 297 -5.35 29.44 -10.57
N ASN A 298 -5.57 30.57 -9.91
CA ASN A 298 -5.14 31.92 -10.36
C ASN A 298 -3.81 32.33 -9.72
N TYR A 299 -2.84 31.43 -9.57
CA TYR A 299 -1.56 31.82 -9.03
C TYR A 299 -0.54 32.17 -10.13
N ASP A 300 0.09 33.36 -10.01
CA ASP A 300 1.00 33.91 -11.02
C ASP A 300 2.26 33.06 -11.25
N LYS A 301 2.71 32.32 -10.23
CA LYS A 301 3.92 31.47 -10.31
C LYS A 301 3.82 30.35 -11.36
N TYR A 302 2.63 29.91 -11.71
CA TYR A 302 2.46 28.85 -12.71
C TYR A 302 2.87 29.29 -14.10
N PHE A 303 2.66 30.57 -14.41
CA PHE A 303 2.92 31.12 -15.72
C PHE A 303 4.21 31.95 -15.80
N ASN A 304 4.67 32.55 -14.72
CA ASN A 304 5.69 33.58 -14.72
C ASN A 304 7.00 33.25 -13.99
N LYS A 305 7.03 32.26 -13.11
CA LYS A 305 8.23 31.88 -12.33
C LYS A 305 8.31 30.37 -12.11
N GLY A 306 9.25 29.72 -12.82
CA GLY A 306 9.69 28.38 -12.48
C GLY A 306 10.62 28.41 -11.27
N ASP A 307 10.88 27.22 -10.69
CA ASP A 307 11.87 27.02 -9.65
C ASP A 307 13.17 26.54 -10.30
N ALA A 308 14.20 27.39 -10.26
CA ALA A 308 15.51 27.11 -10.90
C ALA A 308 16.27 25.96 -10.20
N GLU A 309 15.98 25.68 -8.93
CA GLU A 309 16.64 24.62 -8.16
C GLU A 309 16.03 23.23 -8.40
N ARG A 310 14.83 23.15 -8.97
CA ARG A 310 14.11 21.90 -9.26
C ARG A 310 14.89 20.90 -10.12
N ASN A 311 15.70 21.40 -11.04
CA ASN A 311 16.47 20.56 -11.97
C ASN A 311 17.70 19.90 -11.32
N THR A 312 18.07 20.28 -10.10
CA THR A 312 19.25 19.76 -9.38
C THR A 312 18.90 18.63 -8.42
N LEU A 313 17.60 18.44 -8.11
CA LEU A 313 17.16 17.43 -7.16
C LEU A 313 16.95 16.08 -7.83
N THR A 314 17.47 15.04 -7.20
CA THR A 314 17.24 13.66 -7.62
C THR A 314 15.96 13.12 -6.98
N GLU A 315 15.26 12.24 -7.67
CA GLU A 315 14.16 11.49 -7.12
C GLU A 315 14.62 10.53 -6.00
N PHE A 316 13.72 10.13 -5.10
CA PHE A 316 13.98 9.07 -4.14
C PHE A 316 13.46 7.73 -4.69
N ASN A 317 14.39 6.85 -5.05
CA ASN A 317 14.10 5.60 -5.74
C ASN A 317 14.86 4.40 -5.15
N SER A 318 14.54 3.19 -5.59
CA SER A 318 15.14 1.97 -5.07
C SER A 318 16.60 1.74 -5.49
N HIS A 319 17.17 2.56 -6.41
CA HIS A 319 18.59 2.53 -6.74
C HIS A 319 19.42 3.41 -5.81
N ASN A 320 18.87 4.49 -5.26
CA ASN A 320 19.60 5.49 -4.48
C ASN A 320 19.27 5.48 -2.98
N THR A 321 18.56 4.46 -2.50
CA THR A 321 18.38 4.19 -1.06
C THR A 321 19.43 3.19 -0.56
N LYS A 322 19.41 2.86 0.75
CA LYS A 322 20.24 1.80 1.31
C LYS A 322 19.94 0.47 0.60
N LEU A 323 20.94 -0.08 -0.10
CA LEU A 323 20.85 -1.42 -0.69
C LEU A 323 21.31 -2.45 0.34
N LEU A 324 20.44 -3.43 0.60
CA LEU A 324 20.73 -4.53 1.53
C LEU A 324 21.58 -5.60 0.86
N THR A 325 22.49 -6.20 1.62
CA THR A 325 23.25 -7.40 1.25
C THR A 325 22.35 -8.64 1.23
N VAL A 326 22.89 -9.78 0.78
CA VAL A 326 22.16 -11.05 0.81
C VAL A 326 21.83 -11.43 2.25
N GLU A 327 22.76 -11.28 3.18
CA GLU A 327 22.59 -11.61 4.60
C GLU A 327 21.52 -10.71 5.25
N GLU A 328 21.58 -9.38 5.02
CA GLU A 328 20.58 -8.44 5.54
C GLU A 328 19.18 -8.75 4.95
N THR A 329 19.12 -9.04 3.65
CA THR A 329 17.86 -9.40 2.96
C THR A 329 17.30 -10.72 3.50
N LYS A 330 18.14 -11.72 3.67
CA LYS A 330 17.81 -13.02 4.26
C LYS A 330 17.26 -12.88 5.67
N ALA A 331 17.93 -12.09 6.52
CA ALA A 331 17.47 -11.83 7.88
C ALA A 331 16.08 -11.14 7.89
N LYS A 332 15.89 -10.14 7.00
CA LYS A 332 14.61 -9.44 6.87
C LYS A 332 13.49 -10.37 6.36
N ILE A 333 13.75 -11.20 5.36
CA ILE A 333 12.79 -12.19 4.86
C ILE A 333 12.47 -13.22 5.95
N ALA A 334 13.48 -13.76 6.63
CA ALA A 334 13.32 -14.77 7.69
C ALA A 334 12.49 -14.26 8.88
N SER A 335 12.46 -12.95 9.16
CA SER A 335 11.66 -12.37 10.25
C SER A 335 10.16 -12.38 10.00
N LEU A 336 9.71 -12.61 8.76
CA LEU A 336 8.30 -12.57 8.40
C LEU A 336 7.55 -13.79 8.92
N ALA A 337 6.37 -13.58 9.53
CA ALA A 337 5.55 -14.67 10.06
C ALA A 337 5.23 -15.73 8.99
N TYR A 338 4.87 -15.31 7.78
CA TYR A 338 4.65 -16.21 6.66
C TYR A 338 5.86 -17.11 6.37
N ILE A 339 7.07 -16.55 6.36
CA ILE A 339 8.30 -17.31 6.11
C ILE A 339 8.60 -18.27 7.27
N GLN A 340 8.37 -17.86 8.51
CA GLN A 340 8.52 -18.74 9.67
C GLN A 340 7.59 -19.96 9.61
N GLU A 341 6.37 -19.76 9.12
CA GLU A 341 5.43 -20.87 8.88
C GLU A 341 5.90 -21.79 7.74
N GLU A 342 6.38 -21.18 6.63
CA GLU A 342 6.86 -21.96 5.49
C GLU A 342 8.12 -22.78 5.84
N LEU A 343 9.04 -22.23 6.63
CA LEU A 343 10.23 -22.94 7.11
C LEU A 343 9.88 -24.14 8.01
N LYS A 344 8.83 -24.03 8.84
CA LYS A 344 8.34 -25.14 9.69
C LYS A 344 7.74 -26.30 8.87
N LYS A 345 7.19 -26.03 7.67
CA LYS A 345 6.64 -27.09 6.81
C LYS A 345 7.73 -28.00 6.21
N GLY A 346 8.99 -27.60 6.30
CA GLY A 346 10.14 -28.32 5.80
C GLY A 346 10.28 -28.25 4.27
N THR A 347 11.49 -28.40 3.79
CA THR A 347 11.79 -28.85 2.41
C THR A 347 11.55 -30.36 2.38
N LYS A 348 10.47 -30.79 1.71
CA LYS A 348 10.28 -32.23 1.43
C LYS A 348 11.29 -32.69 0.40
#